data_726f47d3d4b1bea51c8bbe6f73e2e246
#
_entry.id   726f47d3d4b1bea51c8bbe6f73e2e246
#
_cell.length_a   1.000
_cell.length_b   1.000
_cell.length_c   1.000
_cell.angle_alpha   90.00
_cell.angle_beta   90.00
_cell.angle_gamma   90.00
#
_symmetry.space_group_name_H-M   'P 1'
#
loop_
_entity.id
_entity.type
_entity.pdbx_description
1 polymer ?
#
loop_
_entity_poly.entity_id
_entity_poly.type
_entity_poly.pdbx_seq_one_letter_code
_entity_poly.pdbx_strand_id
1 'polypeptide(L)'
;MGNSKEYLAELALYRNDPELARTIEEYALQGDKNAQYALGLIYAEGRGVQYNPVESYAWLTAAIMQGDQDAILLRSMIAEVLSSEAIEEAEERAAILMMHEDSFANQH
;
A
#
# COMPACT_ATOMS: atom_id res chain seq x y z
N MET A 1 13.81 -1.28 19.79
CA MET A 1 12.50 -1.41 19.22
C MET A 1 12.59 -1.55 17.72
N GLY A 2 11.77 -2.43 17.17
CA GLY A 2 11.81 -2.68 15.76
C GLY A 2 11.25 -1.53 14.94
N ASN A 3 11.56 -1.54 13.68
CA ASN A 3 11.01 -0.65 12.70
C ASN A 3 9.51 -0.95 12.55
N SER A 4 8.66 0.09 12.63
CA SER A 4 7.21 -0.10 12.52
C SER A 4 6.82 -0.70 11.18
N LYS A 5 7.55 -0.39 10.10
CA LYS A 5 7.31 -0.98 8.79
C LYS A 5 7.55 -2.48 8.80
N GLU A 6 8.66 -2.92 9.40
CA GLU A 6 8.96 -4.35 9.49
C GLU A 6 7.90 -5.08 10.29
N TYR A 7 7.47 -4.46 11.39
CA TYR A 7 6.45 -5.04 12.24
C TYR A 7 5.13 -5.21 11.48
N LEU A 8 4.69 -4.16 10.81
CA LEU A 8 3.44 -4.23 10.05
C LEU A 8 3.53 -5.22 8.89
N ALA A 9 4.68 -5.27 8.20
CA ALA A 9 4.87 -6.20 7.09
C ALA A 9 4.83 -7.64 7.60
N GLU A 10 5.47 -7.92 8.73
CA GLU A 10 5.42 -9.25 9.32
C GLU A 10 4.00 -9.66 9.67
N LEU A 11 3.26 -8.77 10.32
CA LEU A 11 1.87 -9.06 10.66
C LEU A 11 1.05 -9.32 9.41
N ALA A 12 1.26 -8.52 8.38
CA ALA A 12 0.52 -8.67 7.13
C ALA A 12 0.80 -10.01 6.46
N LEU A 13 2.05 -10.48 6.53
CA LEU A 13 2.43 -11.74 5.90
C LEU A 13 1.92 -12.96 6.65
N TYR A 14 1.87 -12.88 7.98
CA TYR A 14 1.54 -14.06 8.79
C TYR A 14 0.11 -14.10 9.28
N ARG A 15 -0.63 -13.02 9.11
CA ARG A 15 -2.01 -12.96 9.58
C ARG A 15 -2.96 -12.69 8.43
N ASN A 16 -3.96 -13.56 8.33
CA ASN A 16 -5.05 -13.35 7.40
C ASN A 16 -6.22 -12.77 8.20
N ASP A 17 -6.08 -11.49 8.57
CA ASP A 17 -6.94 -10.84 9.55
C ASP A 17 -7.56 -9.56 8.96
N PRO A 18 -8.87 -9.58 8.64
CA PRO A 18 -9.52 -8.39 8.06
C PRO A 18 -9.50 -7.17 8.96
N GLU A 19 -9.54 -7.34 10.28
CA GLU A 19 -9.49 -6.21 11.18
C GLU A 19 -8.12 -5.55 11.19
N LEU A 20 -7.07 -6.36 11.15
CA LEU A 20 -5.72 -5.83 11.06
C LEU A 20 -5.54 -5.09 9.75
N ALA A 21 -6.03 -5.65 8.65
CA ALA A 21 -5.95 -5.00 7.34
C ALA A 21 -6.65 -3.66 7.36
N ARG A 22 -7.81 -3.58 7.99
CA ARG A 22 -8.56 -2.32 8.09
C ARG A 22 -7.80 -1.29 8.91
N THR A 23 -7.20 -1.71 10.01
CA THR A 23 -6.41 -0.81 10.86
C THR A 23 -5.23 -0.25 10.08
N ILE A 24 -4.53 -1.11 9.33
CA ILE A 24 -3.41 -0.68 8.52
C ILE A 24 -3.88 0.30 7.44
N GLU A 25 -5.05 0.03 6.83
CA GLU A 25 -5.60 0.92 5.82
C GLU A 25 -5.88 2.31 6.39
N GLU A 26 -6.40 2.37 7.61
CA GLU A 26 -6.65 3.68 8.24
C GLU A 26 -5.37 4.49 8.38
N TYR A 27 -4.28 3.87 8.82
CA TYR A 27 -3.00 4.55 8.91
C TYR A 27 -2.46 4.93 7.54
N ALA A 28 -2.64 4.05 6.56
CA ALA A 28 -2.18 4.33 5.20
C ALA A 28 -2.91 5.53 4.60
N LEU A 29 -4.21 5.64 4.86
CA LEU A 29 -5.00 6.77 4.39
C LEU A 29 -4.59 8.07 5.05
N GLN A 30 -4.02 8.00 6.25
CA GLN A 30 -3.49 9.17 6.95
C GLN A 30 -2.09 9.54 6.47
N GLY A 31 -1.55 8.81 5.53
CA GLY A 31 -0.25 9.13 4.95
C GLY A 31 0.92 8.38 5.56
N ASP A 32 0.67 7.36 6.38
CA ASP A 32 1.75 6.58 6.98
C ASP A 32 2.41 5.70 5.91
N LYS A 33 3.64 6.03 5.58
CA LYS A 33 4.40 5.35 4.54
C LYS A 33 4.55 3.86 4.82
N ASN A 34 4.78 3.50 6.07
CA ASN A 34 4.96 2.11 6.46
C ASN A 34 3.67 1.32 6.29
N ALA A 35 2.54 1.92 6.63
CA ALA A 35 1.24 1.30 6.43
C ALA A 35 0.92 1.14 4.95
N GLN A 36 1.33 2.10 4.13
CA GLN A 36 1.12 2.01 2.68
C GLN A 36 1.90 0.84 2.09
N TYR A 37 3.15 0.67 2.52
CA TYR A 37 3.94 -0.47 2.11
C TYR A 37 3.28 -1.79 2.54
N ALA A 38 2.84 -1.85 3.79
CA ALA A 38 2.18 -3.04 4.33
C ALA A 38 0.91 -3.38 3.55
N LEU A 39 0.13 -2.35 3.17
CA LEU A 39 -1.06 -2.59 2.35
C LEU A 39 -0.71 -3.14 0.97
N GLY A 40 0.40 -2.68 0.40
CA GLY A 40 0.88 -3.24 -0.84
C GLY A 40 1.09 -4.74 -0.72
N LEU A 41 1.72 -5.18 0.36
CA LEU A 41 1.92 -6.60 0.63
C LEU A 41 0.60 -7.33 0.86
N ILE A 42 -0.29 -6.73 1.64
CA ILE A 42 -1.58 -7.32 1.97
C ILE A 42 -2.38 -7.61 0.71
N TYR A 43 -2.48 -6.64 -0.20
CA TYR A 43 -3.23 -6.84 -1.43
C TYR A 43 -2.53 -7.79 -2.39
N ALA A 44 -1.19 -7.82 -2.37
CA ALA A 44 -0.43 -8.74 -3.21
C ALA A 44 -0.59 -10.19 -2.77
N GLU A 45 -0.85 -10.41 -1.49
CA GLU A 45 -0.96 -11.77 -0.93
C GLU A 45 -2.41 -12.15 -0.61
N GLY A 46 -3.34 -11.21 -0.64
CA GLY A 46 -4.72 -11.47 -0.25
C GLY A 46 -4.86 -11.79 1.24
N ARG A 47 -4.15 -11.06 2.10
CA ARG A 47 -4.14 -11.30 3.54
C ARG A 47 -5.15 -10.41 4.25
N GLY A 48 -6.31 -10.97 4.59
CA GLY A 48 -7.37 -10.21 5.23
C GLY A 48 -8.16 -9.34 4.26
N VAL A 49 -7.81 -9.36 2.99
CA VAL A 49 -8.51 -8.67 1.91
C VAL A 49 -8.48 -9.58 0.70
N GLN A 50 -9.32 -9.29 -0.27
CA GLN A 50 -9.28 -10.01 -1.53
C GLN A 50 -8.01 -9.61 -2.30
N TYR A 51 -7.33 -10.59 -2.87
CA TYR A 51 -6.15 -10.36 -3.71
C TYR A 51 -6.48 -9.32 -4.77
N ASN A 52 -5.65 -8.29 -4.88
CA ASN A 52 -5.88 -7.21 -5.84
C ASN A 52 -4.55 -6.55 -6.19
N PRO A 53 -3.91 -6.98 -7.28
CA PRO A 53 -2.60 -6.41 -7.65
C PRO A 53 -2.67 -4.95 -8.09
N VAL A 54 -3.83 -4.47 -8.57
CA VAL A 54 -4.00 -3.06 -8.90
C VAL A 54 -3.91 -2.22 -7.63
N GLU A 55 -4.65 -2.60 -6.59
CA GLU A 55 -4.58 -1.90 -5.31
C GLU A 55 -3.17 -1.99 -4.70
N SER A 56 -2.54 -3.16 -4.80
CA SER A 56 -1.17 -3.34 -4.34
C SER A 56 -0.24 -2.33 -5.00
N TYR A 57 -0.28 -2.25 -6.32
CA TYR A 57 0.56 -1.32 -7.08
C TYR A 57 0.28 0.13 -6.66
N ALA A 58 -0.99 0.47 -6.48
CA ALA A 58 -1.39 1.83 -6.11
C ALA A 58 -0.82 2.22 -4.74
N TRP A 59 -0.96 1.35 -3.74
CA TRP A 59 -0.44 1.64 -2.41
C TRP A 59 1.08 1.71 -2.39
N LEU A 60 1.74 0.84 -3.17
CA LEU A 60 3.20 0.88 -3.28
C LEU A 60 3.65 2.17 -3.93
N THR A 61 2.91 2.65 -4.93
CA THR A 61 3.22 3.93 -5.56
C THR A 61 3.13 5.07 -4.55
N ALA A 62 2.09 5.07 -3.71
CA ALA A 62 1.97 6.07 -2.66
C ALA A 62 3.16 6.05 -1.71
N ALA A 63 3.60 4.85 -1.30
CA ALA A 63 4.75 4.71 -0.42
C ALA A 63 6.04 5.22 -1.08
N ILE A 64 6.21 4.92 -2.37
CA ILE A 64 7.40 5.37 -3.12
C ILE A 64 7.45 6.89 -3.18
N MET A 65 6.31 7.52 -3.40
CA MET A 65 6.24 8.97 -3.46
C MET A 65 6.63 9.61 -2.13
N GLN A 66 6.57 8.88 -1.05
CA GLN A 66 7.01 9.33 0.26
C GLN A 66 8.43 8.86 0.59
N GLY A 67 9.12 8.29 -0.38
CA GLY A 67 10.52 7.94 -0.22
C GLY A 67 10.79 6.51 0.23
N ASP A 68 9.80 5.62 0.17
CA ASP A 68 10.01 4.22 0.55
C ASP A 68 10.71 3.48 -0.58
N GLN A 69 11.99 3.20 -0.41
CA GLN A 69 12.78 2.56 -1.46
C GLN A 69 12.49 1.06 -1.57
N ASP A 70 12.09 0.42 -0.48
CA ASP A 70 11.75 -1.01 -0.52
C ASP A 70 10.53 -1.26 -1.40
N ALA A 71 9.62 -0.29 -1.45
CA ALA A 71 8.42 -0.43 -2.27
C ALA A 71 8.71 -0.44 -3.77
N ILE A 72 9.86 0.10 -4.19
CA ILE A 72 10.22 0.14 -5.61
C ILE A 72 10.39 -1.27 -6.16
N LEU A 73 11.14 -2.10 -5.45
CA LEU A 73 11.37 -3.48 -5.90
C LEU A 73 10.07 -4.27 -5.90
N LEU A 74 9.30 -4.15 -4.83
CA LEU A 74 8.03 -4.88 -4.75
C LEU A 74 7.08 -4.44 -5.84
N ARG A 75 6.98 -3.14 -6.11
CA ARG A 75 6.11 -2.65 -7.17
C ARG A 75 6.53 -3.19 -8.54
N SER A 76 7.84 -3.30 -8.79
CA SER A 76 8.33 -3.88 -10.04
C SER A 76 7.87 -5.31 -10.20
N MET A 77 7.87 -6.07 -9.11
CA MET A 77 7.39 -7.46 -9.16
C MET A 77 5.90 -7.53 -9.44
N ILE A 78 5.13 -6.64 -8.83
CA ILE A 78 3.69 -6.59 -9.06
C ILE A 78 3.39 -6.18 -10.50
N ALA A 79 4.19 -5.27 -11.06
CA ALA A 79 3.99 -4.82 -12.44
C ALA A 79 4.07 -5.97 -13.44
N GLU A 80 4.81 -7.02 -13.11
CA GLU A 80 4.97 -8.15 -14.04
C GLU A 80 3.67 -8.94 -14.23
N VAL A 81 2.73 -8.84 -13.29
CA VAL A 81 1.45 -9.54 -13.41
C VAL A 81 0.33 -8.62 -13.89
N LEU A 82 0.63 -7.35 -14.18
CA LEU A 82 -0.37 -6.38 -14.60
C LEU A 82 -0.22 -6.04 -16.08
N SER A 83 -1.37 -5.83 -16.74
CA SER A 83 -1.37 -5.29 -18.09
C SER A 83 -1.04 -3.80 -18.06
N SER A 84 -0.72 -3.23 -19.22
CA SER A 84 -0.50 -1.78 -19.33
C SER A 84 -1.70 -0.98 -18.84
N GLU A 85 -2.89 -1.44 -19.20
CA GLU A 85 -4.12 -0.76 -18.79
C GLU A 85 -4.32 -0.85 -17.28
N ALA A 86 -4.00 -2.00 -16.69
CA ALA A 86 -4.11 -2.17 -15.25
C ALA A 86 -3.11 -1.27 -14.52
N ILE A 87 -1.92 -1.09 -15.07
CA ILE A 87 -0.94 -0.18 -14.48
C ILE A 87 -1.45 1.26 -14.54
N GLU A 88 -2.04 1.67 -15.66
CA GLU A 88 -2.63 3.00 -15.76
C GLU A 88 -3.73 3.19 -14.70
N GLU A 89 -4.58 2.18 -14.55
CA GLU A 89 -5.63 2.22 -13.53
C GLU A 89 -5.04 2.36 -12.14
N ALA A 90 -3.97 1.61 -11.86
CA ALA A 90 -3.30 1.68 -10.56
C ALA A 90 -2.69 3.05 -10.32
N GLU A 91 -2.13 3.68 -11.35
CA GLU A 91 -1.56 5.01 -11.23
C GLU A 91 -2.63 6.06 -10.97
N GLU A 92 -3.79 5.93 -11.60
CA GLU A 92 -4.92 6.80 -11.32
C GLU A 92 -5.40 6.61 -9.88
N ARG A 93 -5.46 5.37 -9.44
CA ARG A 93 -5.86 5.07 -8.06
C ARG A 93 -4.86 5.67 -7.07
N ALA A 94 -3.56 5.58 -7.35
CA ALA A 94 -2.54 6.16 -6.50
C ALA A 94 -2.71 7.67 -6.38
N ALA A 95 -3.02 8.34 -7.49
CA ALA A 95 -3.24 9.77 -7.48
C ALA A 95 -4.42 10.15 -6.58
N ILE A 96 -5.48 9.35 -6.60
CA ILE A 96 -6.64 9.58 -5.74
C ILE A 96 -6.25 9.41 -4.27
N LEU A 97 -5.49 8.36 -3.96
CA LEU A 97 -5.04 8.12 -2.59
C LEU A 97 -4.16 9.27 -2.09
N MET A 98 -3.30 9.79 -2.94
CA MET A 98 -2.42 10.90 -2.58
C MET A 98 -3.19 12.20 -2.41
N MET A 99 -4.24 12.41 -3.18
CA MET A 99 -5.11 13.57 -2.99
C MET A 99 -5.80 13.53 -1.63
N HIS A 100 -6.17 12.34 -1.19
CA HIS A 100 -6.77 12.16 0.13
C HIS A 100 -5.79 12.58 1.23
N GLU A 101 -4.52 12.19 1.10
CA GLU A 101 -3.46 12.60 2.03
C GLU A 101 -3.32 14.11 2.06
N ASP A 102 -3.26 14.73 0.89
CA ASP A 102 -3.12 16.18 0.78
C ASP A 102 -4.29 16.89 1.45
N SER A 103 -5.49 16.35 1.26
CA SER A 103 -6.68 16.90 1.88
C SER A 103 -6.55 16.85 3.42
N PHE A 104 -6.02 15.76 3.94
CA PHE A 104 -5.76 15.62 5.36
C PHE A 104 -4.74 16.65 5.84
N ALA A 105 -3.64 16.78 5.11
CA ALA A 105 -2.57 17.70 5.49
C ALA A 105 -3.04 19.14 5.47
N ASN A 106 -3.96 19.49 4.58
CA ASN A 106 -4.44 20.85 4.42
C ASN A 106 -5.50 21.25 5.42
N GLN A 107 -5.88 20.37 6.31
CA GLN A 107 -6.89 20.66 7.32
C GLN A 107 -6.33 21.26 8.60
N HIS A 108 -5.05 21.52 8.64
CA HIS A 108 -4.41 22.11 9.82
C HIS A 108 -4.50 23.63 9.84
#